data_e79f36cb52761a824b36a070c0dafeaf
#
_entry.id   e79f36cb52761a824b36a070c0dafeaf
#
_cell.length_a   1.000
_cell.length_b   1.000
_cell.length_c   1.000
_cell.angle_alpha   90.00
_cell.angle_beta   90.00
_cell.angle_gamma   90.00
#
_symmetry.space_group_name_H-M   'P 1'
#
loop_
_entity.id
_entity.type
_entity.pdbx_description
1 polymer ?
#
loop_
_entity_poly.entity_id
_entity_poly.type
_entity_poly.pdbx_seq_one_letter_code
_entity_poly.pdbx_strand_id
1 'polypeptide(L)'
;MFRPRLHATLRQPVVFLALLLAGYLLSCTAQEVKNEAPPLNPNGDSELALLMRAMFDDALLMKQQIEQGEPAQPGLDYQKILTAQATEPEKAASNTYKVHALSYLQTIKALQQADAAQAATLYENMVNSCMGCHKALCPGPTVRIRKLY
;
A
#
# COMPACT_ATOMS: atom_id res chain seq x y z
N MET A 1 -63.71 54.57 -33.64
CA MET A 1 -63.47 53.12 -33.74
C MET A 1 -62.18 52.77 -32.99
N PHE A 2 -62.34 52.37 -31.71
CA PHE A 2 -61.22 51.95 -30.85
C PHE A 2 -61.08 50.40 -30.89
N ARG A 3 -59.94 49.86 -31.29
CA ARG A 3 -59.62 48.43 -31.12
C ARG A 3 -58.70 48.29 -29.92
N PRO A 4 -59.01 47.49 -28.91
CA PRO A 4 -58.11 47.24 -27.84
C PRO A 4 -57.03 46.21 -28.25
N ARG A 5 -55.77 46.53 -28.00
CA ARG A 5 -54.63 45.61 -28.12
C ARG A 5 -54.61 44.71 -26.86
N LEU A 6 -55.11 43.50 -26.99
CA LEU A 6 -55.26 42.55 -25.86
C LEU A 6 -54.26 41.37 -25.94
N HIS A 7 -53.08 41.54 -26.48
CA HIS A 7 -52.15 40.40 -26.62
C HIS A 7 -50.76 40.54 -26.00
N ALA A 8 -50.51 41.58 -25.15
CA ALA A 8 -49.17 41.83 -24.64
C ALA A 8 -48.91 41.28 -23.22
N THR A 9 -49.96 40.94 -22.45
CA THR A 9 -49.80 40.65 -20.98
C THR A 9 -49.62 39.16 -20.64
N LEU A 10 -49.87 38.24 -21.56
CA LEU A 10 -49.79 36.79 -21.27
C LEU A 10 -48.39 36.15 -21.56
N ARG A 11 -47.51 36.88 -22.28
CA ARG A 11 -46.18 36.37 -22.61
C ARG A 11 -45.14 36.49 -21.49
N GLN A 12 -45.29 37.50 -20.63
CA GLN A 12 -44.32 37.75 -19.54
C GLN A 12 -44.27 36.65 -18.47
N PRO A 13 -45.37 36.12 -17.92
CA PRO A 13 -45.28 35.10 -16.89
C PRO A 13 -44.73 33.76 -17.41
N VAL A 14 -44.99 33.43 -18.68
CA VAL A 14 -44.48 32.17 -19.29
C VAL A 14 -42.96 32.22 -19.48
N VAL A 15 -42.38 33.37 -19.84
CA VAL A 15 -40.92 33.54 -19.99
C VAL A 15 -40.21 33.47 -18.63
N PHE A 16 -40.84 34.10 -17.56
CA PHE A 16 -40.27 33.97 -16.20
C PHE A 16 -40.33 32.56 -15.66
N LEU A 17 -41.38 31.80 -15.93
CA LEU A 17 -41.52 30.42 -15.51
C LEU A 17 -40.51 29.52 -16.24
N ALA A 18 -40.30 29.76 -17.53
CA ALA A 18 -39.29 29.02 -18.33
C ALA A 18 -37.83 29.29 -17.89
N LEU A 19 -37.51 30.53 -17.50
CA LEU A 19 -36.22 30.90 -16.93
C LEU A 19 -35.96 30.30 -15.55
N LEU A 20 -36.97 30.20 -14.71
CA LEU A 20 -36.86 29.54 -13.39
C LEU A 20 -36.70 28.03 -13.53
N LEU A 21 -37.39 27.38 -14.49
CA LEU A 21 -37.20 25.95 -14.77
C LEU A 21 -35.86 25.67 -15.37
N ALA A 22 -35.32 26.50 -16.25
CA ALA A 22 -33.96 26.35 -16.81
C ALA A 22 -32.88 26.52 -15.72
N GLY A 23 -33.07 27.41 -14.74
CA GLY A 23 -32.17 27.58 -13.61
C GLY A 23 -32.15 26.35 -12.67
N TYR A 24 -33.25 25.65 -12.51
CA TYR A 24 -33.36 24.45 -11.70
C TYR A 24 -32.64 23.23 -12.31
N LEU A 25 -32.62 23.16 -13.66
CA LEU A 25 -31.94 22.05 -14.36
C LEU A 25 -30.41 22.19 -14.42
N LEU A 26 -29.87 23.38 -14.20
CA LEU A 26 -28.42 23.64 -14.15
C LEU A 26 -27.79 23.44 -12.76
N SER A 27 -28.62 23.25 -11.72
CA SER A 27 -28.11 23.15 -10.32
C SER A 27 -27.71 21.73 -9.89
N CYS A 28 -27.83 20.72 -10.75
CA CYS A 28 -27.42 19.36 -10.44
C CYS A 28 -26.08 19.01 -11.11
N THR A 29 -25.05 19.83 -10.95
CA THR A 29 -23.70 19.31 -11.03
C THR A 29 -23.38 18.66 -9.68
N ALA A 30 -23.76 17.38 -9.54
CA ALA A 30 -23.24 16.55 -8.47
C ALA A 30 -21.72 16.55 -8.62
N GLN A 31 -21.01 17.24 -7.73
CA GLN A 31 -19.61 16.96 -7.51
C GLN A 31 -19.55 15.50 -7.04
N GLU A 32 -19.14 14.60 -7.93
CA GLU A 32 -18.65 13.30 -7.52
C GLU A 32 -17.47 13.57 -6.58
N VAL A 33 -17.74 13.55 -5.27
CA VAL A 33 -16.70 13.35 -4.29
C VAL A 33 -16.18 11.95 -4.58
N LYS A 34 -15.09 11.85 -5.39
CA LYS A 34 -14.29 10.65 -5.49
C LYS A 34 -13.82 10.32 -4.08
N ASN A 35 -14.58 9.47 -3.40
CA ASN A 35 -14.10 8.72 -2.27
C ASN A 35 -13.05 7.73 -2.81
N GLU A 36 -11.85 8.24 -3.13
CA GLU A 36 -10.72 7.37 -3.36
C GLU A 36 -10.49 6.62 -2.05
N ALA A 37 -10.68 5.30 -2.10
CA ALA A 37 -10.28 4.45 -0.99
C ALA A 37 -8.81 4.78 -0.65
N PRO A 38 -8.46 4.88 0.64
CA PRO A 38 -7.08 5.15 1.02
C PRO A 38 -6.16 4.14 0.32
N PRO A 39 -4.98 4.57 -0.14
CA PRO A 39 -4.09 3.69 -0.89
C PRO A 39 -3.77 2.45 -0.06
N LEU A 40 -3.87 1.26 -0.68
CA LEU A 40 -3.56 -0.03 -0.05
C LEU A 40 -2.13 -0.07 0.51
N ASN A 41 -1.24 0.77 -0.03
CA ASN A 41 0.15 0.89 0.38
C ASN A 41 0.44 2.34 0.82
N PRO A 42 0.16 2.72 2.07
CA PRO A 42 0.37 4.09 2.55
C PRO A 42 1.85 4.51 2.53
N ASN A 43 2.79 3.55 2.54
CA ASN A 43 4.24 3.78 2.42
C ASN A 43 4.72 3.99 0.96
N GLY A 44 3.79 4.10 0.00
CA GLY A 44 4.10 4.29 -1.41
C GLY A 44 4.79 3.08 -2.08
N ASP A 45 5.44 3.35 -3.21
CA ASP A 45 6.07 2.37 -4.09
C ASP A 45 7.57 2.66 -4.31
N SER A 46 8.28 3.15 -3.28
CA SER A 46 9.74 3.24 -3.32
C SER A 46 10.35 1.85 -3.56
N GLU A 47 11.57 1.80 -4.11
CA GLU A 47 12.26 0.52 -4.36
C GLU A 47 12.33 -0.36 -3.10
N LEU A 48 12.63 0.25 -1.94
CA LEU A 48 12.66 -0.48 -0.67
C LEU A 48 11.28 -0.97 -0.26
N ALA A 49 10.22 -0.18 -0.46
CA ALA A 49 8.86 -0.61 -0.13
C ALA A 49 8.39 -1.77 -1.03
N LEU A 50 8.75 -1.76 -2.32
CA LEU A 50 8.50 -2.86 -3.25
C LEU A 50 9.30 -4.12 -2.85
N LEU A 51 10.58 -3.96 -2.52
CA LEU A 51 11.42 -5.05 -2.03
C LEU A 51 10.84 -5.70 -0.76
N MET A 52 10.41 -4.90 0.23
CA MET A 52 9.80 -5.42 1.46
C MET A 52 8.52 -6.23 1.20
N ARG A 53 7.72 -5.85 0.20
CA ARG A 53 6.56 -6.63 -0.21
C ARG A 53 6.96 -7.95 -0.87
N ALA A 54 7.94 -7.92 -1.77
CA ALA A 54 8.47 -9.13 -2.39
C ALA A 54 9.09 -10.08 -1.35
N MET A 55 9.84 -9.55 -0.37
CA MET A 55 10.40 -10.33 0.74
C MET A 55 9.32 -11.00 1.59
N PHE A 56 8.18 -10.34 1.80
CA PHE A 56 7.04 -10.94 2.49
C PHE A 56 6.44 -12.10 1.69
N ASP A 57 6.26 -11.92 0.38
CA ASP A 57 5.68 -12.95 -0.49
C ASP A 57 6.63 -14.15 -0.62
N ASP A 58 7.95 -13.91 -0.72
CA ASP A 58 8.96 -14.97 -0.72
C ASP A 58 9.02 -15.72 0.64
N ALA A 59 8.83 -15.01 1.76
CA ALA A 59 8.72 -15.65 3.06
C ALA A 59 7.49 -16.58 3.16
N LEU A 60 6.37 -16.25 2.55
CA LEU A 60 5.22 -17.17 2.47
C LEU A 60 5.54 -18.42 1.66
N LEU A 61 6.29 -18.31 0.56
CA LEU A 61 6.75 -19.48 -0.23
C LEU A 61 7.69 -20.35 0.60
N MET A 62 8.66 -19.77 1.30
CA MET A 62 9.55 -20.52 2.20
C MET A 62 8.78 -21.24 3.30
N LYS A 63 7.74 -20.60 3.88
CA LYS A 63 6.85 -21.24 4.85
C LYS A 63 6.17 -22.50 4.28
N GLN A 64 5.64 -22.39 3.06
CA GLN A 64 5.01 -23.53 2.38
C GLN A 64 5.99 -24.69 2.12
N GLN A 65 7.23 -24.37 1.70
CA GLN A 65 8.28 -25.39 1.51
C GLN A 65 8.56 -26.13 2.83
N ILE A 66 8.72 -25.40 3.93
CA ILE A 66 8.95 -25.97 5.26
C ILE A 66 7.76 -26.86 5.71
N GLU A 67 6.53 -26.42 5.48
CA GLU A 67 5.33 -27.21 5.80
C GLU A 67 5.25 -28.51 4.99
N GLN A 68 5.89 -28.56 3.81
CA GLN A 68 6.03 -29.74 2.97
C GLN A 68 7.24 -30.63 3.34
N GLY A 69 8.01 -30.24 4.36
CA GLY A 69 9.23 -30.93 4.78
C GLY A 69 10.44 -30.65 3.89
N GLU A 70 10.37 -29.61 3.08
CA GLU A 70 11.45 -29.18 2.20
C GLU A 70 12.35 -28.10 2.85
N PRO A 71 13.61 -27.95 2.41
CA PRO A 71 14.44 -26.83 2.83
C PRO A 71 13.87 -25.51 2.28
N ALA A 72 13.93 -24.45 3.08
CA ALA A 72 13.55 -23.12 2.63
C ALA A 72 14.52 -22.60 1.56
N GLN A 73 13.98 -22.06 0.46
CA GLN A 73 14.78 -21.54 -0.65
C GLN A 73 14.52 -20.06 -0.87
N PRO A 74 15.32 -19.16 -0.24
CA PRO A 74 15.24 -17.72 -0.48
C PRO A 74 15.52 -17.39 -1.95
N GLY A 75 14.54 -16.74 -2.64
CA GLY A 75 14.54 -16.56 -4.09
C GLY A 75 14.90 -15.16 -4.59
N LEU A 76 15.19 -14.20 -3.68
CA LEU A 76 15.39 -12.79 -4.02
C LEU A 76 16.86 -12.36 -3.90
N ASP A 77 17.18 -11.22 -4.53
CA ASP A 77 18.40 -10.46 -4.24
C ASP A 77 18.19 -9.61 -2.97
N TYR A 78 18.37 -10.24 -1.81
CA TYR A 78 18.18 -9.60 -0.51
C TYR A 78 19.23 -8.52 -0.21
N GLN A 79 20.38 -8.49 -0.92
CA GLN A 79 21.39 -7.45 -0.72
C GLN A 79 20.87 -6.06 -1.05
N LYS A 80 19.88 -5.97 -1.90
CA LYS A 80 19.19 -4.71 -2.23
C LYS A 80 18.60 -4.00 -1.01
N ILE A 81 18.38 -4.69 0.11
CA ILE A 81 17.94 -4.04 1.36
C ILE A 81 18.92 -2.94 1.82
N LEU A 82 20.19 -3.03 1.45
CA LEU A 82 21.21 -2.04 1.82
C LEU A 82 21.27 -0.82 0.88
N THR A 83 20.70 -0.93 -0.34
CA THR A 83 20.92 0.05 -1.42
C THR A 83 19.63 0.58 -2.03
N ALA A 84 18.50 -0.10 -1.88
CA ALA A 84 17.23 0.29 -2.45
C ALA A 84 16.75 1.65 -1.88
N GLN A 85 16.24 2.51 -2.76
CA GLN A 85 15.73 3.82 -2.37
C GLN A 85 14.51 3.68 -1.46
N ALA A 86 14.57 4.32 -0.29
CA ALA A 86 13.51 4.28 0.72
C ALA A 86 12.54 5.46 0.60
N THR A 87 11.31 5.27 1.07
CA THR A 87 10.32 6.34 1.23
C THR A 87 10.81 7.40 2.24
N GLU A 88 11.55 6.96 3.26
CA GLU A 88 12.17 7.80 4.28
C GLU A 88 13.69 7.57 4.27
N PRO A 89 14.45 8.28 3.40
CA PRO A 89 15.88 8.04 3.19
C PRO A 89 16.72 8.19 4.46
N GLU A 90 16.39 9.14 5.34
CA GLU A 90 17.08 9.38 6.60
C GLU A 90 16.97 8.18 7.57
N LYS A 91 15.83 7.47 7.58
CA LYS A 91 15.69 6.24 8.36
C LYS A 91 16.57 5.13 7.80
N ALA A 92 16.57 4.94 6.48
CA ALA A 92 17.40 3.93 5.82
C ALA A 92 18.91 4.22 5.94
N ALA A 93 19.29 5.49 6.07
CA ALA A 93 20.68 5.90 6.32
C ALA A 93 21.14 5.67 7.77
N SER A 94 20.22 5.44 8.71
CA SER A 94 20.53 5.33 10.15
C SER A 94 21.36 4.08 10.47
N ASN A 95 22.17 4.16 11.53
CA ASN A 95 22.93 3.01 12.02
C ASN A 95 22.00 1.88 12.51
N THR A 96 20.87 2.23 13.11
CA THR A 96 19.84 1.26 13.53
C THR A 96 19.33 0.44 12.35
N TYR A 97 19.00 1.09 11.22
CA TYR A 97 18.59 0.39 10.01
C TYR A 97 19.69 -0.56 9.51
N LYS A 98 20.93 -0.08 9.40
CA LYS A 98 22.06 -0.88 8.90
C LYS A 98 22.29 -2.13 9.74
N VAL A 99 22.25 -2.02 11.07
CA VAL A 99 22.42 -3.16 11.97
C VAL A 99 21.30 -4.19 11.76
N HIS A 100 20.06 -3.76 11.68
CA HIS A 100 18.93 -4.66 11.43
C HIS A 100 19.00 -5.31 10.04
N ALA A 101 19.34 -4.54 9.00
CA ALA A 101 19.47 -5.06 7.64
C ALA A 101 20.57 -6.12 7.55
N LEU A 102 21.74 -5.88 8.15
CA LEU A 102 22.84 -6.85 8.19
C LEU A 102 22.46 -8.10 8.99
N SER A 103 21.78 -7.95 10.13
CA SER A 103 21.27 -9.08 10.92
C SER A 103 20.29 -9.93 10.10
N TYR A 104 19.36 -9.28 9.38
CA TYR A 104 18.43 -9.97 8.50
C TYR A 104 19.15 -10.75 7.38
N LEU A 105 20.15 -10.16 6.73
CA LEU A 105 20.95 -10.83 5.70
C LEU A 105 21.69 -12.06 6.23
N GLN A 106 22.11 -12.06 7.50
CA GLN A 106 22.68 -13.24 8.15
C GLN A 106 21.65 -14.36 8.30
N THR A 107 20.40 -14.05 8.65
CA THR A 107 19.33 -15.06 8.73
C THR A 107 19.03 -15.67 7.35
N ILE A 108 18.98 -14.85 6.30
CA ILE A 108 18.80 -15.31 4.92
C ILE A 108 19.95 -16.25 4.51
N LYS A 109 21.20 -15.86 4.79
CA LYS A 109 22.36 -16.70 4.48
C LYS A 109 22.30 -18.05 5.21
N ALA A 110 21.86 -18.07 6.47
CA ALA A 110 21.67 -19.28 7.22
C ALA A 110 20.58 -20.19 6.61
N LEU A 111 19.45 -19.61 6.17
CA LEU A 111 18.39 -20.34 5.48
C LEU A 111 18.85 -20.95 4.14
N GLN A 112 19.66 -20.22 3.38
CA GLN A 112 20.21 -20.72 2.10
C GLN A 112 21.13 -21.94 2.29
N GLN A 113 21.66 -22.15 3.47
CA GLN A 113 22.58 -23.23 3.81
C GLN A 113 21.91 -24.34 4.65
N ALA A 114 20.64 -24.14 5.02
CA ALA A 114 19.90 -25.03 5.91
C ALA A 114 19.41 -26.29 5.18
N ASP A 115 19.45 -27.40 5.89
CA ASP A 115 18.66 -28.58 5.52
C ASP A 115 17.20 -28.44 6.01
N ALA A 116 16.33 -29.39 5.62
CA ALA A 116 14.93 -29.38 6.00
C ALA A 116 14.73 -29.43 7.54
N ALA A 117 15.62 -30.09 8.29
CA ALA A 117 15.50 -30.22 9.74
C ALA A 117 15.76 -28.90 10.45
N GLN A 118 16.59 -28.03 9.88
CA GLN A 118 16.96 -26.70 10.42
C GLN A 118 16.02 -25.59 9.94
N ALA A 119 15.36 -25.79 8.79
CA ALA A 119 14.65 -24.75 8.07
C ALA A 119 13.58 -24.04 8.91
N ALA A 120 12.78 -24.77 9.69
CA ALA A 120 11.71 -24.17 10.51
C ALA A 120 12.26 -23.20 11.56
N THR A 121 13.29 -23.58 12.30
CA THR A 121 13.90 -22.71 13.34
C THR A 121 14.57 -21.49 12.70
N LEU A 122 15.26 -21.65 11.59
CA LEU A 122 15.94 -20.55 10.91
C LEU A 122 14.95 -19.59 10.24
N TYR A 123 13.83 -20.11 9.73
CA TYR A 123 12.74 -19.31 9.23
C TYR A 123 12.12 -18.44 10.33
N GLU A 124 11.84 -19.02 11.51
CA GLU A 124 11.33 -18.26 12.65
C GLU A 124 12.29 -17.14 13.06
N ASN A 125 13.60 -17.40 13.08
CA ASN A 125 14.63 -16.40 13.36
C ASN A 125 14.62 -15.27 12.31
N MET A 126 14.42 -15.58 11.04
CA MET A 126 14.26 -14.60 9.97
C MET A 126 13.01 -13.74 10.20
N VAL A 127 11.85 -14.34 10.51
CA VAL A 127 10.61 -13.59 10.79
C VAL A 127 10.77 -12.70 12.03
N ASN A 128 11.44 -13.18 13.07
CA ASN A 128 11.76 -12.41 14.27
C ASN A 128 12.67 -11.21 13.94
N SER A 129 13.62 -11.37 13.01
CA SER A 129 14.47 -10.26 12.54
C SER A 129 13.63 -9.21 11.80
N CYS A 130 12.70 -9.62 10.91
CA CYS A 130 11.74 -8.70 10.27
C CYS A 130 10.94 -7.93 11.32
N MET A 131 10.37 -8.64 12.28
CA MET A 131 9.54 -8.05 13.34
C MET A 131 10.32 -7.07 14.21
N GLY A 132 11.55 -7.40 14.57
CA GLY A 132 12.43 -6.55 15.39
C GLY A 132 12.75 -5.23 14.72
N CYS A 133 13.17 -5.28 13.46
CA CYS A 133 13.45 -4.10 12.64
C CYS A 133 12.22 -3.20 12.50
N HIS A 134 11.09 -3.80 12.13
CA HIS A 134 9.85 -3.04 11.93
C HIS A 134 9.30 -2.43 13.23
N LYS A 135 9.40 -3.10 14.36
CA LYS A 135 9.03 -2.50 15.66
C LYS A 135 9.87 -1.26 15.99
N ALA A 136 11.16 -1.28 15.63
CA ALA A 136 12.08 -0.19 15.95
C ALA A 136 11.93 1.03 15.03
N LEU A 137 11.68 0.81 13.74
CA LEU A 137 11.83 1.86 12.72
C LEU A 137 10.52 2.20 11.99
N CYS A 138 9.64 1.21 11.77
CA CYS A 138 8.51 1.34 10.86
C CYS A 138 7.38 0.39 11.27
N PRO A 139 6.62 0.66 12.36
CA PRO A 139 5.73 -0.32 13.00
C PRO A 139 4.49 -0.72 12.18
N GLY A 140 4.08 0.08 11.19
CA GLY A 140 2.90 -0.20 10.38
C GLY A 140 2.85 -1.62 9.81
N PRO A 141 3.89 -2.12 9.11
CA PRO A 141 3.90 -3.47 8.53
C PRO A 141 3.87 -4.63 9.52
N THR A 142 4.06 -4.40 10.83
CA THR A 142 4.07 -5.48 11.85
C THR A 142 2.79 -6.32 11.85
N VAL A 143 1.63 -5.73 11.49
CA VAL A 143 0.37 -6.46 11.35
C VAL A 143 0.45 -7.50 10.23
N ARG A 144 1.11 -7.16 9.11
CA ARG A 144 1.31 -8.08 7.99
C ARG A 144 2.35 -9.15 8.34
N ILE A 145 3.47 -8.76 8.96
CA ILE A 145 4.55 -9.68 9.36
C ILE A 145 4.04 -10.77 10.32
N ARG A 146 3.09 -10.46 11.19
CA ARG A 146 2.47 -11.47 12.08
C ARG A 146 1.84 -12.67 11.36
N LYS A 147 1.50 -12.54 10.08
CA LYS A 147 0.95 -13.65 9.28
C LYS A 147 2.00 -14.68 8.85
N LEU A 148 3.27 -14.37 9.04
CA LEU A 148 4.39 -15.26 8.73
C LEU A 148 4.68 -16.30 9.82
N TYR A 149 4.19 -16.08 11.06
CA TYR A 149 4.31 -17.05 12.17
C TYR A 149 3.42 -18.27 12.04
#